data_8f5bf24d1e18d6c04e757e42ff562f2a
#
_entry.id   8f5bf24d1e18d6c04e757e42ff562f2a
#
_cell.length_a   1.000
_cell.length_b   1.000
_cell.length_c   1.000
_cell.angle_alpha   90.00
_cell.angle_beta   90.00
_cell.angle_gamma   90.00
#
_symmetry.space_group_name_H-M   'P 1'
#
loop_
_entity.id
_entity.type
_entity.pdbx_description
1 polymer ?
#
loop_
_entity_poly.entity_id
_entity_poly.type
_entity_poly.pdbx_seq_one_letter_code
_entity_poly.pdbx_strand_id
1 'polypeptide(L)'
;VRSRGLGDVYKRQELDELGLLTKVHGGAIARSGIPVEFTDRLNTGIAGKQQMATKVIPLFSPGDIVLMDGGTSNLEVARQIPVDAELSIYTNSFPIVNVLMHHPNLELIFLGGKVFPSSQVTVGVSVFQALQTIRPDWLVLGISNVHPHQGLTGPDREEAMMKRLMMERAQKRIILADSHKLNTAEAYSVASLGDIDYLVTEDSKVDYIRQNWPKSSYQVL
;
A
#
# COMPACT_ATOMS: atom_id res chain seq x y z
N VAL A 1 -16.83 -7.91 -33.94
CA VAL A 1 -17.97 -7.92 -32.98
C VAL A 1 -17.98 -9.28 -32.31
N ARG A 2 -17.47 -9.40 -31.12
CA ARG A 2 -17.60 -10.63 -30.32
C ARG A 2 -18.93 -10.54 -29.58
N SER A 3 -19.87 -11.41 -29.91
CA SER A 3 -21.09 -11.60 -29.13
C SER A 3 -20.69 -12.09 -27.75
N ARG A 4 -20.89 -11.24 -26.74
CA ARG A 4 -20.79 -11.64 -25.34
C ARG A 4 -22.01 -12.52 -25.05
N GLY A 5 -21.82 -13.85 -25.01
CA GLY A 5 -22.90 -14.78 -24.70
C GLY A 5 -23.46 -14.55 -23.29
N LEU A 6 -24.73 -14.83 -23.08
CA LEU A 6 -25.40 -14.82 -21.77
C LEU A 6 -24.58 -15.55 -20.70
N GLY A 7 -23.87 -16.63 -21.05
CA GLY A 7 -22.98 -17.36 -20.15
C GLY A 7 -21.84 -16.54 -19.56
N ASP A 8 -21.28 -15.56 -20.28
CA ASP A 8 -20.22 -14.69 -19.78
C ASP A 8 -20.75 -13.71 -18.72
N VAL A 9 -22.01 -13.27 -18.86
CA VAL A 9 -22.66 -12.37 -17.89
C VAL A 9 -22.95 -13.11 -16.58
N TYR A 10 -23.50 -14.31 -16.67
CA TYR A 10 -23.79 -15.14 -15.48
C TYR A 10 -22.50 -15.53 -14.75
N LYS A 11 -21.47 -15.92 -15.47
CA LYS A 11 -20.18 -16.28 -14.87
C LYS A 11 -19.50 -15.11 -14.15
N ARG A 12 -19.62 -13.89 -14.68
CA ARG A 12 -19.15 -12.67 -14.02
C ARG A 12 -19.98 -12.33 -12.79
N GLN A 13 -21.27 -12.57 -12.83
CA GLN A 13 -22.14 -12.36 -11.68
C GLN A 13 -21.81 -13.33 -10.55
N GLU A 14 -21.65 -14.60 -10.86
CA GLU A 14 -21.20 -15.62 -9.91
C GLU A 14 -19.86 -15.27 -9.26
N LEU A 15 -18.87 -14.84 -10.06
CA LEU A 15 -17.55 -14.44 -9.58
C LEU A 15 -17.59 -13.16 -8.73
N ASP A 16 -18.50 -12.23 -9.04
CA ASP A 16 -18.72 -11.02 -8.25
C ASP A 16 -19.38 -11.35 -6.89
N GLU A 17 -20.35 -12.25 -6.89
CA GLU A 17 -21.00 -12.76 -5.68
C GLU A 17 -20.04 -13.54 -4.78
N LEU A 18 -19.08 -14.26 -5.38
CA LEU A 18 -17.98 -14.93 -4.68
C LEU A 18 -16.87 -13.95 -4.22
N GLY A 19 -16.99 -12.67 -4.53
CA GLY A 19 -15.99 -11.66 -4.17
C GLY A 19 -14.66 -11.78 -4.92
N LEU A 20 -14.62 -12.47 -6.05
CA LEU A 20 -13.40 -12.74 -6.83
C LEU A 20 -13.11 -11.68 -7.89
N LEU A 21 -14.08 -10.81 -8.19
CA LEU A 21 -13.91 -9.71 -9.12
C LEU A 21 -14.71 -8.46 -8.71
N THR A 22 -14.32 -7.32 -9.27
CA THR A 22 -15.06 -6.05 -9.17
C THR A 22 -15.55 -5.66 -10.55
N LYS A 23 -16.85 -5.35 -10.68
CA LYS A 23 -17.44 -4.86 -11.94
C LYS A 23 -16.96 -3.43 -12.21
N VAL A 24 -16.51 -3.19 -13.43
CA VAL A 24 -16.14 -1.85 -13.93
C VAL A 24 -16.86 -1.58 -15.24
N HIS A 25 -16.91 -0.31 -15.67
CA HIS A 25 -17.54 0.03 -16.94
C HIS A 25 -16.85 -0.71 -18.11
N GLY A 26 -17.62 -1.53 -18.81
CA GLY A 26 -17.13 -2.34 -19.93
C GLY A 26 -16.47 -3.68 -19.56
N GLY A 27 -16.37 -4.06 -18.28
CA GLY A 27 -15.70 -5.30 -17.90
C GLY A 27 -15.80 -5.70 -16.44
N ALA A 28 -14.81 -6.46 -16.01
CA ALA A 28 -14.58 -6.83 -14.62
C ALA A 28 -13.06 -6.94 -14.38
N ILE A 29 -12.63 -6.63 -13.17
CA ILE A 29 -11.24 -6.71 -12.73
C ILE A 29 -11.18 -7.70 -11.57
N ALA A 30 -10.15 -8.54 -11.53
CA ALA A 30 -9.95 -9.46 -10.43
C ALA A 30 -9.72 -8.68 -9.12
N ARG A 31 -10.32 -9.15 -8.03
CA ARG A 31 -9.91 -8.72 -6.69
C ARG A 31 -8.64 -9.45 -6.29
N SER A 32 -7.85 -8.86 -5.40
CA SER A 32 -6.71 -9.57 -4.88
C SER A 32 -7.18 -10.72 -3.98
N GLY A 33 -6.60 -11.90 -4.15
CA GLY A 33 -6.82 -13.03 -3.24
C GLY A 33 -6.05 -12.89 -1.91
N ILE A 34 -5.60 -11.68 -1.57
CA ILE A 34 -4.82 -11.42 -0.36
C ILE A 34 -5.78 -11.48 0.84
N PRO A 35 -5.41 -12.22 1.90
CA PRO A 35 -6.20 -12.27 3.12
C PRO A 35 -6.46 -10.88 3.71
N VAL A 36 -7.67 -10.65 4.22
CA VAL A 36 -8.06 -9.38 4.83
C VAL A 36 -7.29 -9.16 6.13
N GLU A 37 -7.15 -10.21 6.94
CA GLU A 37 -6.50 -10.12 8.25
C GLU A 37 -4.99 -9.94 8.13
N PHE A 38 -4.44 -9.03 8.93
CA PHE A 38 -3.01 -8.73 8.97
C PHE A 38 -2.18 -9.97 9.32
N THR A 39 -2.64 -10.76 10.30
CA THR A 39 -1.97 -11.99 10.78
C THR A 39 -1.79 -13.02 9.69
N ASP A 40 -2.79 -13.18 8.83
CA ASP A 40 -2.73 -14.15 7.71
C ASP A 40 -1.75 -13.68 6.63
N ARG A 41 -1.64 -12.36 6.45
CA ARG A 41 -0.70 -11.75 5.51
C ARG A 41 0.76 -11.80 5.97
N LEU A 42 1.03 -11.94 7.27
CA LEU A 42 2.40 -11.97 7.80
C LEU A 42 3.25 -13.07 7.14
N ASN A 43 2.66 -14.23 6.93
CA ASN A 43 3.35 -15.41 6.42
C ASN A 43 3.27 -15.56 4.89
N THR A 44 2.64 -14.61 4.19
CA THR A 44 2.46 -14.66 2.74
C THR A 44 3.53 -13.82 2.05
N GLY A 45 4.27 -14.39 1.10
CA GLY A 45 5.22 -13.67 0.24
C GLY A 45 6.38 -13.00 0.98
N ILE A 46 6.89 -13.59 2.07
CA ILE A 46 7.92 -13.01 2.95
C ILE A 46 9.16 -12.58 2.14
N ALA A 47 9.69 -13.45 1.30
CA ALA A 47 10.90 -13.16 0.52
C ALA A 47 10.72 -11.95 -0.41
N GLY A 48 9.55 -11.84 -1.08
CA GLY A 48 9.23 -10.69 -1.92
C GLY A 48 9.14 -9.39 -1.12
N LYS A 49 8.50 -9.42 0.07
CA LYS A 49 8.41 -8.24 0.94
C LYS A 49 9.78 -7.80 1.44
N GLN A 50 10.65 -8.75 1.81
CA GLN A 50 12.02 -8.45 2.21
C GLN A 50 12.83 -7.84 1.07
N GLN A 51 12.70 -8.39 -0.15
CA GLN A 51 13.33 -7.83 -1.35
C GLN A 51 12.84 -6.39 -1.64
N MET A 52 11.53 -6.14 -1.55
CA MET A 52 11.00 -4.78 -1.69
C MET A 52 11.56 -3.83 -0.63
N ALA A 53 11.66 -4.27 0.62
CA ALA A 53 12.18 -3.46 1.71
C ALA A 53 13.63 -3.02 1.47
N THR A 54 14.52 -3.90 0.97
CA THR A 54 15.90 -3.55 0.65
C THR A 54 16.03 -2.44 -0.40
N LYS A 55 15.03 -2.27 -1.27
CA LYS A 55 15.00 -1.20 -2.28
C LYS A 55 14.57 0.14 -1.72
N VAL A 56 13.82 0.14 -0.62
CA VAL A 56 13.28 1.35 0.02
C VAL A 56 14.30 2.02 0.93
N ILE A 57 15.02 1.25 1.73
CA ILE A 57 15.97 1.78 2.73
C ILE A 57 16.98 2.79 2.15
N PRO A 58 17.60 2.56 0.99
CA PRO A 58 18.58 3.49 0.42
C PRO A 58 18.00 4.84 -0.05
N LEU A 59 16.67 4.98 -0.07
CA LEU A 59 16.00 6.22 -0.46
C LEU A 59 15.99 7.26 0.67
N PHE A 60 16.12 6.81 1.92
CA PHE A 60 16.06 7.69 3.09
C PHE A 60 17.42 8.30 3.38
N SER A 61 17.39 9.54 3.87
CA SER A 61 18.56 10.31 4.31
C SER A 61 18.43 10.65 5.80
N PRO A 62 19.54 10.81 6.52
CA PRO A 62 19.50 11.29 7.90
C PRO A 62 18.70 12.59 8.05
N GLY A 63 17.81 12.63 9.03
CA GLY A 63 16.92 13.75 9.29
C GLY A 63 15.59 13.74 8.52
N ASP A 64 15.36 12.78 7.61
CA ASP A 64 14.09 12.67 6.90
C ASP A 64 12.92 12.36 7.84
N ILE A 65 11.78 12.94 7.54
CA ILE A 65 10.48 12.63 8.17
C ILE A 65 9.78 11.60 7.29
N VAL A 66 9.58 10.40 7.82
CA VAL A 66 8.96 9.27 7.10
C VAL A 66 7.61 8.94 7.71
N LEU A 67 6.55 9.06 6.93
CA LEU A 67 5.23 8.56 7.27
C LEU A 67 5.10 7.11 6.79
N MET A 68 4.96 6.18 7.71
CA MET A 68 4.79 4.75 7.40
C MET A 68 3.36 4.31 7.74
N ASP A 69 2.58 4.01 6.71
CA ASP A 69 1.28 3.36 6.87
C ASP A 69 1.42 1.89 7.29
N GLY A 70 0.33 1.28 7.76
CA GLY A 70 0.30 -0.13 8.10
C GLY A 70 0.47 -1.07 6.92
N GLY A 71 0.63 -2.34 7.23
CA GLY A 71 0.75 -3.42 6.26
C GLY A 71 2.03 -4.24 6.42
N THR A 72 1.95 -5.51 6.00
CA THR A 72 3.05 -6.46 6.22
C THR A 72 4.29 -6.17 5.37
N SER A 73 4.13 -5.53 4.21
CA SER A 73 5.29 -5.07 3.41
C SER A 73 6.00 -3.89 4.07
N ASN A 74 5.23 -2.93 4.63
CA ASN A 74 5.78 -1.79 5.36
C ASN A 74 6.45 -2.23 6.67
N LEU A 75 5.92 -3.27 7.31
CA LEU A 75 6.56 -3.88 8.48
C LEU A 75 7.96 -4.44 8.13
N GLU A 76 8.13 -5.05 6.95
CA GLU A 76 9.47 -5.50 6.52
C GLU A 76 10.42 -4.33 6.26
N VAL A 77 9.93 -3.18 5.76
CA VAL A 77 10.74 -1.95 5.68
C VAL A 77 11.17 -1.51 7.08
N ALA A 78 10.24 -1.45 8.03
CA ALA A 78 10.55 -1.07 9.41
C ALA A 78 11.61 -1.99 10.05
N ARG A 79 11.54 -3.30 9.80
CA ARG A 79 12.53 -4.27 10.31
C ARG A 79 13.93 -4.10 9.74
N GLN A 80 14.05 -3.48 8.56
CA GLN A 80 15.32 -3.29 7.88
C GLN A 80 15.92 -1.88 8.06
N ILE A 81 15.25 -1.00 8.80
CA ILE A 81 15.82 0.30 9.16
C ILE A 81 17.11 0.06 9.96
N PRO A 82 18.27 0.59 9.50
CA PRO A 82 19.55 0.40 10.19
C PRO A 82 19.54 0.99 11.59
N VAL A 83 20.24 0.34 12.54
CA VAL A 83 20.28 0.75 13.94
C VAL A 83 20.86 2.16 14.16
N ASP A 84 21.65 2.64 13.22
CA ASP A 84 22.28 3.97 13.20
C ASP A 84 21.48 5.00 12.36
N ALA A 85 20.31 4.61 11.82
CA ALA A 85 19.47 5.54 11.07
C ALA A 85 18.93 6.66 11.98
N GLU A 86 19.04 7.89 11.51
CA GLU A 86 18.55 9.11 12.15
C GLU A 86 17.30 9.60 11.40
N LEU A 87 16.11 9.13 11.79
CA LEU A 87 14.84 9.45 11.12
C LEU A 87 13.77 9.83 12.14
N SER A 88 12.81 10.66 11.72
CA SER A 88 11.54 10.85 12.44
C SER A 88 10.46 10.00 11.76
N ILE A 89 9.98 8.95 12.44
CA ILE A 89 8.99 8.01 11.90
C ILE A 89 7.62 8.31 12.51
N TYR A 90 6.67 8.67 11.65
CA TYR A 90 5.25 8.77 11.96
C TYR A 90 4.53 7.51 11.46
N THR A 91 3.77 6.86 12.31
CA THR A 91 3.00 5.67 11.90
C THR A 91 1.70 5.52 12.67
N ASN A 92 0.68 4.97 12.00
CA ASN A 92 -0.57 4.54 12.62
C ASN A 92 -0.60 3.02 12.89
N SER A 93 0.51 2.31 12.70
CA SER A 93 0.59 0.86 12.74
C SER A 93 1.16 0.35 14.06
N PHE A 94 0.38 -0.47 14.78
CA PHE A 94 0.87 -1.15 16.01
C PHE A 94 2.07 -2.06 15.75
N PRO A 95 2.09 -2.91 14.70
CA PRO A 95 3.24 -3.76 14.41
C PRO A 95 4.52 -2.97 14.13
N ILE A 96 4.43 -1.83 13.44
CA ILE A 96 5.59 -0.97 13.15
C ILE A 96 6.10 -0.32 14.44
N VAL A 97 5.20 0.20 15.27
CA VAL A 97 5.59 0.74 16.60
C VAL A 97 6.30 -0.33 17.43
N ASN A 98 5.77 -1.55 17.48
CA ASN A 98 6.37 -2.65 18.23
C ASN A 98 7.81 -2.97 17.80
N VAL A 99 8.10 -2.87 16.50
CA VAL A 99 9.45 -3.11 15.98
C VAL A 99 10.39 -1.96 16.28
N LEU A 100 9.90 -0.71 16.18
CA LEU A 100 10.75 0.49 16.23
C LEU A 100 10.86 1.12 17.61
N MET A 101 10.00 0.77 18.59
CA MET A 101 9.93 1.43 19.89
C MET A 101 11.23 1.34 20.73
N HIS A 102 12.11 0.43 20.41
CA HIS A 102 13.42 0.28 21.08
C HIS A 102 14.59 0.71 20.21
N HIS A 103 14.33 1.33 19.06
CA HIS A 103 15.38 1.80 18.16
C HIS A 103 16.07 3.04 18.76
N PRO A 104 17.40 3.06 18.92
CA PRO A 104 18.08 4.07 19.75
C PRO A 104 18.08 5.48 19.15
N ASN A 105 18.04 5.60 17.82
CA ASN A 105 18.29 6.86 17.11
C ASN A 105 17.07 7.38 16.33
N LEU A 106 15.90 6.74 16.49
CA LEU A 106 14.67 7.21 15.84
C LEU A 106 13.83 8.07 16.78
N GLU A 107 13.27 9.15 16.23
CA GLU A 107 12.10 9.77 16.83
C GLU A 107 10.85 9.04 16.30
N LEU A 108 10.16 8.31 17.18
CA LEU A 108 8.98 7.52 16.80
C LEU A 108 7.71 8.18 17.31
N ILE A 109 6.82 8.54 16.39
CA ILE A 109 5.53 9.16 16.70
C ILE A 109 4.40 8.23 16.28
N PHE A 110 3.63 7.74 17.23
CA PHE A 110 2.44 6.94 16.96
C PHE A 110 1.20 7.81 16.77
N LEU A 111 0.56 7.69 15.62
CA LEU A 111 -0.69 8.37 15.30
C LEU A 111 -1.86 7.57 15.90
N GLY A 112 -2.19 7.89 17.15
CA GLY A 112 -3.29 7.25 17.89
C GLY A 112 -4.66 7.57 17.32
N GLY A 113 -5.65 6.70 17.62
CA GLY A 113 -7.03 6.88 17.13
C GLY A 113 -7.90 5.65 17.35
N LYS A 114 -8.98 5.52 16.58
CA LYS A 114 -9.84 4.33 16.56
C LYS A 114 -9.07 3.15 15.97
N VAL A 115 -9.05 2.04 16.66
CA VAL A 115 -8.38 0.81 16.20
C VAL A 115 -9.15 0.19 15.04
N PHE A 116 -8.44 -0.16 13.97
CA PHE A 116 -8.91 -0.96 12.85
C PHE A 116 -8.23 -2.32 12.89
N PRO A 117 -8.89 -3.34 13.47
CA PRO A 117 -8.24 -4.59 13.89
C PRO A 117 -7.66 -5.41 12.74
N SER A 118 -8.38 -5.52 11.61
CA SER A 118 -7.97 -6.35 10.48
C SER A 118 -6.64 -5.92 9.83
N SER A 119 -6.29 -4.62 9.92
CA SER A 119 -5.01 -4.08 9.44
C SER A 119 -4.02 -3.76 10.58
N GLN A 120 -4.44 -3.87 11.85
CA GLN A 120 -3.69 -3.51 13.05
C GLN A 120 -3.14 -2.07 12.99
N VAL A 121 -4.03 -1.15 12.59
CA VAL A 121 -3.73 0.29 12.50
C VAL A 121 -4.75 1.11 13.29
N THR A 122 -4.46 2.40 13.45
CA THR A 122 -5.45 3.38 13.87
C THR A 122 -5.98 4.16 12.69
N VAL A 123 -7.24 4.56 12.78
CA VAL A 123 -7.98 5.39 11.81
C VAL A 123 -8.81 6.44 12.53
N GLY A 124 -9.56 7.25 11.79
CA GLY A 124 -10.53 8.20 12.32
C GLY A 124 -9.99 9.61 12.53
N VAL A 125 -10.82 10.44 13.18
CA VAL A 125 -10.61 11.89 13.27
C VAL A 125 -9.26 12.27 13.89
N SER A 126 -8.82 11.55 14.93
CA SER A 126 -7.56 11.84 15.61
C SER A 126 -6.35 11.69 14.68
N VAL A 127 -6.31 10.58 13.90
CA VAL A 127 -5.25 10.36 12.89
C VAL A 127 -5.33 11.42 11.80
N PHE A 128 -6.56 11.73 11.34
CA PHE A 128 -6.79 12.75 10.33
C PHE A 128 -6.25 14.12 10.77
N GLN A 129 -6.55 14.56 11.99
CA GLN A 129 -6.08 15.83 12.55
C GLN A 129 -4.55 15.83 12.69
N ALA A 130 -3.94 14.76 13.19
CA ALA A 130 -2.50 14.66 13.31
C ALA A 130 -1.80 14.76 11.94
N LEU A 131 -2.31 14.08 10.92
CA LEU A 131 -1.79 14.16 9.56
C LEU A 131 -1.86 15.56 8.96
N GLN A 132 -2.83 16.40 9.34
CA GLN A 132 -2.92 17.78 8.86
C GLN A 132 -1.76 18.66 9.33
N THR A 133 -1.11 18.31 10.42
CA THR A 133 -0.03 19.11 11.03
C THR A 133 1.37 18.74 10.56
N ILE A 134 1.53 17.65 9.82
CA ILE A 134 2.82 17.14 9.34
C ILE A 134 2.98 17.29 7.83
N ARG A 135 4.22 17.39 7.38
CA ARG A 135 4.62 17.35 5.96
C ARG A 135 5.81 16.41 5.82
N PRO A 136 5.57 15.09 5.75
CA PRO A 136 6.65 14.12 5.66
C PRO A 136 7.38 14.23 4.31
N ASP A 137 8.69 13.99 4.35
CA ASP A 137 9.52 13.90 3.14
C ASP A 137 9.12 12.67 2.34
N TRP A 138 8.84 11.57 3.05
CA TRP A 138 8.47 10.29 2.48
C TRP A 138 7.18 9.73 3.06
N LEU A 139 6.37 9.17 2.18
CA LEU A 139 5.31 8.24 2.54
C LEU A 139 5.71 6.84 2.06
N VAL A 140 5.67 5.87 2.97
CA VAL A 140 5.70 4.44 2.64
C VAL A 140 4.28 3.92 2.82
N LEU A 141 3.57 3.69 1.72
CA LEU A 141 2.16 3.35 1.73
C LEU A 141 1.94 1.85 1.50
N GLY A 142 1.21 1.23 2.43
CA GLY A 142 0.62 -0.09 2.23
C GLY A 142 -0.63 0.02 1.35
N ILE A 143 -0.73 -0.83 0.34
CA ILE A 143 -1.89 -0.90 -0.55
C ILE A 143 -2.36 -2.33 -0.75
N SER A 144 -3.65 -2.51 -0.95
CA SER A 144 -4.24 -3.83 -1.22
C SER A 144 -4.19 -4.17 -2.71
N ASN A 145 -4.36 -3.19 -3.58
CA ASN A 145 -4.54 -3.40 -5.01
C ASN A 145 -3.90 -2.29 -5.82
N VAL A 146 -3.23 -2.68 -6.92
CA VAL A 146 -2.64 -1.76 -7.89
C VAL A 146 -3.03 -2.20 -9.30
N HIS A 147 -3.64 -1.28 -10.05
CA HIS A 147 -4.08 -1.56 -11.41
C HIS A 147 -3.67 -0.42 -12.36
N PRO A 148 -3.17 -0.72 -13.58
CA PRO A 148 -2.65 0.29 -14.50
C PRO A 148 -3.64 1.41 -14.86
N HIS A 149 -4.95 1.12 -14.86
CA HIS A 149 -6.00 2.09 -15.21
C HIS A 149 -6.88 2.51 -14.03
N GLN A 150 -6.94 1.72 -12.95
CA GLN A 150 -7.74 2.05 -11.75
C GLN A 150 -6.88 2.67 -10.63
N GLY A 151 -5.55 2.65 -10.79
CA GLY A 151 -4.62 3.16 -9.79
C GLY A 151 -4.55 2.30 -8.53
N LEU A 152 -4.44 2.95 -7.40
CA LEU A 152 -4.37 2.37 -6.07
C LEU A 152 -5.78 2.27 -5.48
N THR A 153 -6.16 1.09 -5.01
CA THR A 153 -7.49 0.85 -4.47
C THR A 153 -7.45 -0.03 -3.21
N GLY A 154 -8.53 0.01 -2.43
CA GLY A 154 -8.67 -0.80 -1.22
C GLY A 154 -10.12 -1.21 -0.96
N PRO A 155 -10.35 -2.21 -0.08
CA PRO A 155 -11.67 -2.75 0.21
C PRO A 155 -12.46 -1.92 1.22
N ASP A 156 -11.82 -1.10 2.04
CA ASP A 156 -12.45 -0.31 3.11
C ASP A 156 -12.43 1.18 2.80
N ARG A 157 -13.57 1.85 3.03
CA ARG A 157 -13.74 3.27 2.73
C ARG A 157 -12.97 4.18 3.67
N GLU A 158 -13.00 3.89 4.98
CA GLU A 158 -12.36 4.74 6.00
C GLU A 158 -10.83 4.67 5.84
N GLU A 159 -10.30 3.45 5.60
CA GLU A 159 -8.89 3.23 5.31
C GLU A 159 -8.46 3.91 4.00
N ALA A 160 -9.25 3.83 2.94
CA ALA A 160 -8.96 4.49 1.67
C ALA A 160 -8.92 6.03 1.80
N MET A 161 -9.84 6.62 2.57
CA MET A 161 -9.84 8.06 2.86
C MET A 161 -8.60 8.49 3.63
N MET A 162 -8.16 7.68 4.60
CA MET A 162 -6.95 7.93 5.39
C MET A 162 -5.71 7.89 4.51
N LYS A 163 -5.60 6.87 3.64
CA LYS A 163 -4.49 6.74 2.68
C LYS A 163 -4.43 7.90 1.69
N ARG A 164 -5.57 8.41 1.22
CA ARG A 164 -5.60 9.63 0.39
C ARG A 164 -4.97 10.82 1.11
N LEU A 165 -5.34 11.05 2.35
CA LEU A 165 -4.76 12.14 3.13
C LEU A 165 -3.25 11.95 3.31
N MET A 166 -2.79 10.74 3.60
CA MET A 166 -1.35 10.43 3.68
C MET A 166 -0.63 10.80 2.35
N MET A 167 -1.23 10.42 1.21
CA MET A 167 -0.71 10.76 -0.14
C MET A 167 -0.63 12.26 -0.38
N GLU A 168 -1.65 13.02 0.04
CA GLU A 168 -1.70 14.49 -0.12
C GLU A 168 -0.65 15.22 0.74
N ARG A 169 -0.28 14.64 1.88
CA ARG A 169 0.62 15.31 2.86
C ARG A 169 2.10 15.12 2.54
N ALA A 170 2.48 14.01 1.91
CA ALA A 170 3.87 13.65 1.68
C ALA A 170 4.46 14.32 0.44
N GLN A 171 5.77 14.64 0.49
CA GLN A 171 6.51 15.18 -0.65
C GLN A 171 6.77 14.07 -1.69
N LYS A 172 7.19 12.88 -1.26
CA LYS A 172 7.43 11.70 -2.11
C LYS A 172 6.68 10.48 -1.59
N ARG A 173 6.20 9.65 -2.50
CA ARG A 173 5.29 8.55 -2.23
C ARG A 173 5.85 7.25 -2.78
N ILE A 174 6.10 6.31 -1.87
CA ILE A 174 6.57 4.95 -2.15
C ILE A 174 5.41 4.00 -1.92
N ILE A 175 5.05 3.24 -2.95
CA ILE A 175 4.01 2.22 -2.89
C ILE A 175 4.65 0.85 -2.98
N LEU A 176 4.41 -0.01 -1.97
CA LEU A 176 4.88 -1.39 -1.99
C LEU A 176 3.75 -2.33 -2.44
N ALA A 177 3.97 -2.99 -3.56
CA ALA A 177 3.01 -3.92 -4.15
C ALA A 177 3.68 -5.21 -4.61
N ASP A 178 3.45 -6.29 -3.87
CA ASP A 178 3.84 -7.64 -4.30
C ASP A 178 3.00 -8.11 -5.51
N SER A 179 3.44 -9.19 -6.14
CA SER A 179 2.84 -9.74 -7.37
C SER A 179 1.35 -10.05 -7.26
N HIS A 180 0.84 -10.36 -6.06
CA HIS A 180 -0.58 -10.67 -5.82
C HIS A 180 -1.47 -9.43 -5.87
N LYS A 181 -0.91 -8.24 -5.70
CA LYS A 181 -1.63 -6.96 -5.71
C LYS A 181 -1.71 -6.33 -7.11
N LEU A 182 -0.84 -6.76 -8.03
CA LEU A 182 -0.76 -6.19 -9.37
C LEU A 182 -1.92 -6.65 -10.24
N ASN A 183 -2.44 -5.73 -11.07
CA ASN A 183 -3.59 -5.93 -11.97
C ASN A 183 -4.91 -6.28 -11.23
N THR A 184 -5.02 -5.92 -9.97
CA THR A 184 -6.23 -6.11 -9.17
C THR A 184 -6.82 -4.76 -8.76
N ALA A 185 -8.12 -4.71 -8.47
CA ALA A 185 -8.78 -3.52 -7.98
C ALA A 185 -9.91 -3.83 -7.01
N GLU A 186 -10.10 -2.92 -6.05
CA GLU A 186 -11.18 -2.95 -5.06
C GLU A 186 -12.08 -1.71 -5.18
N ALA A 187 -13.14 -1.68 -4.35
CA ALA A 187 -14.24 -0.72 -4.48
C ALA A 187 -13.85 0.75 -4.23
N TYR A 188 -12.86 1.00 -3.36
CA TYR A 188 -12.53 2.36 -2.96
C TYR A 188 -11.18 2.80 -3.53
N SER A 189 -11.22 3.84 -4.37
CA SER A 189 -10.02 4.42 -4.95
C SER A 189 -9.21 5.18 -3.88
N VAL A 190 -7.90 5.06 -3.93
CA VAL A 190 -6.96 5.82 -3.09
C VAL A 190 -6.26 6.90 -3.89
N ALA A 191 -5.62 6.56 -5.00
CA ALA A 191 -4.90 7.51 -5.86
C ALA A 191 -4.72 6.96 -7.27
N SER A 192 -4.39 7.81 -8.23
CA SER A 192 -3.94 7.38 -9.55
C SER A 192 -2.46 6.99 -9.53
N LEU A 193 -1.99 6.25 -10.55
CA LEU A 193 -0.55 5.97 -10.70
C LEU A 193 0.27 7.23 -11.04
N GLY A 194 -0.38 8.30 -11.50
CA GLY A 194 0.28 9.58 -11.73
C GLY A 194 0.63 10.33 -10.44
N ASP A 195 0.03 9.95 -9.32
CA ASP A 195 0.20 10.61 -8.04
C ASP A 195 1.31 9.98 -7.16
N ILE A 196 2.01 8.94 -7.64
CA ILE A 196 3.08 8.26 -6.93
C ILE A 196 4.45 8.60 -7.51
N ASP A 197 5.51 8.46 -6.72
CA ASP A 197 6.89 8.67 -7.15
C ASP A 197 7.61 7.32 -7.40
N TYR A 198 7.33 6.32 -6.57
CA TYR A 198 7.93 4.99 -6.65
C TYR A 198 6.89 3.89 -6.51
N LEU A 199 6.91 2.94 -7.44
CA LEU A 199 6.26 1.65 -7.31
C LEU A 199 7.32 0.58 -7.08
N VAL A 200 7.36 0.04 -5.87
CA VAL A 200 8.34 -0.98 -5.47
C VAL A 200 7.69 -2.35 -5.49
N THR A 201 8.29 -3.26 -6.23
CA THR A 201 7.80 -4.63 -6.38
C THR A 201 8.95 -5.65 -6.40
N GLU A 202 8.62 -6.93 -6.53
CA GLU A 202 9.61 -8.00 -6.70
C GLU A 202 10.35 -7.85 -8.04
N ASP A 203 11.64 -8.19 -8.10
CA ASP A 203 12.46 -8.08 -9.33
C ASP A 203 11.82 -8.76 -10.54
N SER A 204 11.17 -9.90 -10.31
CA SER A 204 10.47 -10.67 -11.35
C SER A 204 9.31 -9.89 -12.02
N LYS A 205 8.83 -8.79 -11.44
CA LYS A 205 7.72 -7.99 -11.94
C LYS A 205 8.13 -6.63 -12.51
N VAL A 206 9.33 -6.15 -12.21
CA VAL A 206 9.82 -4.84 -12.64
C VAL A 206 9.72 -4.66 -14.16
N ASP A 207 10.28 -5.58 -14.92
CA ASP A 207 10.28 -5.51 -16.39
C ASP A 207 8.87 -5.66 -16.98
N TYR A 208 8.03 -6.54 -16.37
CA TYR A 208 6.64 -6.66 -16.77
C TYR A 208 5.90 -5.33 -16.66
N ILE A 209 6.03 -4.64 -15.53
CA ILE A 209 5.38 -3.33 -15.32
C ILE A 209 5.90 -2.30 -16.31
N ARG A 210 7.22 -2.19 -16.46
CA ARG A 210 7.87 -1.23 -17.37
C ARG A 210 7.44 -1.38 -18.83
N GLN A 211 7.17 -2.63 -19.26
CA GLN A 211 6.79 -2.93 -20.64
C GLN A 211 5.28 -2.84 -20.90
N ASN A 212 4.45 -3.18 -19.91
CA ASN A 212 3.02 -3.40 -20.13
C ASN A 212 2.11 -2.34 -19.50
N TRP A 213 2.62 -1.54 -18.55
CA TRP A 213 1.82 -0.50 -17.92
C TRP A 213 2.01 0.85 -18.61
N PRO A 214 1.02 1.77 -18.50
CA PRO A 214 1.15 3.10 -19.08
C PRO A 214 2.42 3.79 -18.58
N LYS A 215 3.14 4.43 -19.51
CA LYS A 215 4.31 5.25 -19.14
C LYS A 215 3.83 6.38 -18.23
N SER A 216 4.46 6.50 -17.07
CA SER A 216 4.12 7.47 -16.04
C SER A 216 5.39 8.11 -15.49
N SER A 217 5.21 9.16 -14.68
CA SER A 217 6.29 9.87 -14.01
C SER A 217 6.96 9.09 -12.86
N TYR A 218 6.34 7.98 -12.41
CA TYR A 218 6.89 7.18 -11.32
C TYR A 218 8.01 6.23 -11.77
N GLN A 219 8.90 5.92 -10.85
CA GLN A 219 9.94 4.92 -11.04
C GLN A 219 9.46 3.54 -10.53
N VAL A 220 9.82 2.48 -11.26
CA VAL A 220 9.58 1.09 -10.84
C VAL A 220 10.90 0.52 -10.32
N LEU A 221 10.92 0.11 -9.05
CA LEU A 221 12.06 -0.48 -8.37
C LEU A 221 11.84 -1.96 -8.07
#